data_1551f9036b03b33a6ec236bee7d8ce54
#
_entry.id   1551f9036b03b33a6ec236bee7d8ce54
#
_cell.length_a   1.000
_cell.length_b   1.000
_cell.length_c   1.000
_cell.angle_alpha   90.00
_cell.angle_beta   90.00
_cell.angle_gamma   90.00
#
_symmetry.space_group_name_H-M   'P 1'
#
loop_
_entity.id
_entity.type
_entity.pdbx_description
1 polymer ?
#
loop_
_entity_poly.entity_id
_entity_poly.type
_entity_poly.pdbx_seq_one_letter_code
_entity_poly.pdbx_strand_id
1 'polypeptide(L)'
;KRALTWITGVLALGTSAFTALTGYLIQQNFDSQWVATQAKDGLNSIGAGAYFNTMDFGQMLIWHVALLPLAVSVIVAIHILQVRRRGVVPPLAPRGAGASVTGSGPEVQA
;
A
#
# COMPACT_ATOMS: atom_id res chain seq x y z
N LYS A 1 -5.19 -15.07 6.77
CA LYS A 1 -4.11 -14.35 7.47
C LYS A 1 -3.20 -13.54 6.54
N ARG A 2 -3.03 -13.95 5.29
CA ARG A 2 -2.32 -13.18 4.24
C ARG A 2 -3.14 -11.98 3.72
N ALA A 3 -4.47 -12.08 3.78
CA ALA A 3 -5.36 -11.02 3.33
C ALA A 3 -5.11 -9.70 4.07
N LEU A 4 -4.85 -9.72 5.38
CA LEU A 4 -4.57 -8.52 6.16
C LEU A 4 -3.29 -7.80 5.69
N THR A 5 -2.23 -8.56 5.39
CA THR A 5 -0.99 -7.98 4.87
C THR A 5 -1.22 -7.37 3.48
N TRP A 6 -2.01 -8.03 2.64
CA TRP A 6 -2.37 -7.50 1.33
C TRP A 6 -3.22 -6.23 1.44
N ILE A 7 -4.24 -6.24 2.29
CA ILE A 7 -5.11 -5.08 2.53
C ILE A 7 -4.29 -3.87 3.02
N THR A 8 -3.41 -4.06 4.01
CA THR A 8 -2.58 -2.96 4.51
C THR A 8 -1.60 -2.44 3.46
N GLY A 9 -1.11 -3.29 2.55
CA GLY A 9 -0.30 -2.89 1.40
C GLY A 9 -1.10 -2.02 0.41
N VAL A 10 -2.31 -2.43 0.07
CA VAL A 10 -3.21 -1.66 -0.80
C VAL A 10 -3.59 -0.32 -0.17
N LEU A 11 -3.89 -0.30 1.13
CA LEU A 11 -4.17 0.93 1.87
C LEU A 11 -2.95 1.87 1.88
N ALA A 12 -1.74 1.34 2.10
CA ALA A 12 -0.51 2.12 2.05
C ALA A 12 -0.32 2.76 0.67
N LEU A 13 -0.50 1.98 -0.40
CA LEU A 13 -0.41 2.48 -1.78
C LEU A 13 -1.46 3.56 -2.06
N GLY A 14 -2.72 3.30 -1.72
CA GLY A 14 -3.82 4.25 -1.94
C GLY A 14 -3.61 5.56 -1.17
N THR A 15 -3.22 5.48 0.10
CA THR A 15 -2.96 6.66 0.93
C THR A 15 -1.74 7.43 0.43
N SER A 16 -0.70 6.75 -0.07
CA SER A 16 0.47 7.39 -0.68
C SER A 16 0.10 8.11 -1.97
N ALA A 17 -0.73 7.51 -2.83
CA ALA A 17 -1.23 8.15 -4.05
C ALA A 17 -2.08 9.38 -3.72
N PHE A 18 -2.91 9.30 -2.69
CA PHE A 18 -3.70 10.45 -2.23
C PHE A 18 -2.82 11.56 -1.64
N THR A 19 -1.75 11.21 -0.92
CA THR A 19 -0.74 12.17 -0.46
C THR A 19 -0.08 12.88 -1.63
N ALA A 20 0.31 12.15 -2.68
CA ALA A 20 0.88 12.75 -3.89
C ALA A 20 -0.12 13.70 -4.58
N LEU A 21 -1.39 13.32 -4.66
CA LEU A 21 -2.44 14.18 -5.22
C LEU A 21 -2.58 15.49 -4.44
N THR A 22 -2.69 15.44 -3.12
CA THR A 22 -2.81 16.66 -2.31
C THR A 22 -1.58 17.55 -2.44
N GLY A 23 -0.38 16.97 -2.54
CA GLY A 23 0.86 17.70 -2.83
C GLY A 23 0.86 18.38 -4.19
N TYR A 24 0.29 17.75 -5.20
CA TYR A 24 0.10 18.35 -6.50
C TYR A 24 -0.90 19.54 -6.44
N LEU A 25 -2.01 19.39 -5.73
CA LEU A 25 -3.04 20.41 -5.63
C LEU A 25 -2.57 21.70 -4.92
N ILE A 26 -1.66 21.59 -3.96
CA ILE A 26 -1.11 22.76 -3.25
C ILE A 26 -0.13 23.61 -4.07
N GLN A 27 0.28 23.17 -5.25
CA GLN A 27 1.17 23.94 -6.12
C GLN A 27 0.54 25.23 -6.65
N GLN A 28 -0.79 25.32 -6.70
CA GLN A 28 -1.56 26.52 -7.10
C GLN A 28 -1.22 27.04 -8.51
N ASN A 29 -0.69 26.18 -9.39
CA ASN A 29 -0.53 26.50 -10.80
C ASN A 29 -1.82 26.18 -11.59
N PHE A 30 -1.85 26.56 -12.85
CA PHE A 30 -3.02 26.36 -13.71
C PHE A 30 -3.47 24.90 -13.76
N ASP A 31 -2.53 23.98 -13.96
CA ASP A 31 -2.84 22.57 -14.09
C ASP A 31 -3.38 21.98 -12.77
N SER A 32 -2.79 22.35 -11.64
CA SER A 32 -3.25 21.89 -10.34
C SER A 32 -4.63 22.42 -9.98
N GLN A 33 -4.94 23.66 -10.34
CA GLN A 33 -6.28 24.25 -10.14
C GLN A 33 -7.32 23.58 -11.04
N TRP A 34 -6.95 23.27 -12.29
CA TRP A 34 -7.82 22.50 -13.18
C TRP A 34 -8.16 21.12 -12.60
N VAL A 35 -7.15 20.37 -12.14
CA VAL A 35 -7.35 19.07 -11.50
C VAL A 35 -8.15 19.20 -10.20
N ALA A 36 -7.90 20.25 -9.40
CA ALA A 36 -8.66 20.52 -8.17
C ALA A 36 -10.16 20.73 -8.43
N THR A 37 -10.48 21.45 -9.50
CA THR A 37 -11.88 21.69 -9.92
C THR A 37 -12.55 20.37 -10.31
N GLN A 38 -11.90 19.57 -11.15
CA GLN A 38 -12.43 18.26 -11.58
C GLN A 38 -12.61 17.30 -10.41
N ALA A 39 -11.64 17.27 -9.50
CA ALA A 39 -11.72 16.46 -8.28
C ALA A 39 -12.87 16.92 -7.38
N LYS A 40 -13.09 18.24 -7.25
CA LYS A 40 -14.21 18.79 -6.49
C LYS A 40 -15.57 18.42 -7.10
N ASP A 41 -15.71 18.48 -8.40
CA ASP A 41 -16.93 18.07 -9.09
C ASP A 41 -17.22 16.59 -8.89
N GLY A 42 -16.18 15.72 -8.97
CA GLY A 42 -16.30 14.33 -8.65
C GLY A 42 -16.73 14.07 -7.21
N LEU A 43 -16.15 14.78 -6.23
CA LEU A 43 -16.52 14.69 -4.82
C LEU A 43 -17.95 15.18 -4.56
N ASN A 44 -18.37 16.24 -5.24
CA ASN A 44 -19.74 16.74 -5.13
C ASN A 44 -20.76 15.73 -5.65
N SER A 45 -20.44 15.01 -6.73
CA SER A 45 -21.34 14.01 -7.31
C SER A 45 -21.64 12.82 -6.38
N ILE A 46 -20.71 12.51 -5.46
CA ILE A 46 -20.88 11.45 -4.44
C ILE A 46 -21.23 12.00 -3.06
N GLY A 47 -21.48 13.32 -2.93
CA GLY A 47 -21.85 13.96 -1.66
C GLY A 47 -20.69 14.23 -0.70
N ALA A 48 -19.45 13.93 -1.07
CA ALA A 48 -18.28 14.15 -0.23
C ALA A 48 -17.75 15.58 -0.28
N GLY A 49 -18.13 16.37 -1.29
CA GLY A 49 -17.64 17.74 -1.50
C GLY A 49 -18.03 18.74 -0.41
N ALA A 50 -19.03 18.40 0.43
CA ALA A 50 -19.39 19.22 1.59
C ALA A 50 -18.33 19.15 2.71
N TYR A 51 -17.60 18.03 2.79
CA TYR A 51 -16.61 17.74 3.84
C TYR A 51 -15.18 17.89 3.36
N PHE A 52 -14.93 17.67 2.09
CA PHE A 52 -13.60 17.70 1.49
C PHE A 52 -13.57 18.59 0.26
N ASN A 53 -12.84 19.72 0.36
CA ASN A 53 -12.75 20.71 -0.69
C ASN A 53 -11.33 20.77 -1.27
N THR A 54 -11.16 20.20 -2.45
CA THR A 54 -9.87 20.17 -3.17
C THR A 54 -9.38 21.53 -3.62
N MET A 55 -10.26 22.54 -3.67
CA MET A 55 -9.91 23.92 -4.01
C MET A 55 -9.52 24.77 -2.79
N ASP A 56 -9.70 24.24 -1.58
CA ASP A 56 -9.28 24.93 -0.35
C ASP A 56 -7.82 24.62 -0.07
N PHE A 57 -6.95 25.62 -0.27
CA PHE A 57 -5.52 25.49 -0.05
C PHE A 57 -5.18 25.09 1.39
N GLY A 58 -5.81 25.73 2.37
CA GLY A 58 -5.56 25.45 3.78
C GLY A 58 -5.92 24.00 4.15
N GLN A 59 -7.05 23.53 3.66
CA GLN A 59 -7.47 22.15 3.86
C GLN A 59 -6.50 21.17 3.18
N MET A 60 -6.12 21.43 1.92
CA MET A 60 -5.17 20.58 1.21
C MET A 60 -3.79 20.57 1.87
N LEU A 61 -3.33 21.70 2.38
CA LEU A 61 -2.06 21.82 3.07
C LEU A 61 -2.03 21.00 4.36
N ILE A 62 -3.07 21.08 5.20
CA ILE A 62 -3.16 20.28 6.43
C ILE A 62 -3.21 18.78 6.13
N TRP A 63 -3.96 18.38 5.13
CA TRP A 63 -3.99 16.98 4.69
C TRP A 63 -2.61 16.51 4.25
N HIS A 64 -1.92 17.29 3.42
CA HIS A 64 -0.63 16.90 2.83
C HIS A 64 0.50 16.88 3.85
N VAL A 65 0.59 17.87 4.74
CA VAL A 65 1.73 18.06 5.65
C VAL A 65 1.57 17.29 6.96
N ALA A 66 0.35 17.12 7.45
CA ALA A 66 0.11 16.53 8.77
C ALA A 66 -0.66 15.21 8.69
N LEU A 67 -1.88 15.22 8.19
CA LEU A 67 -2.80 14.09 8.35
C LEU A 67 -2.38 12.88 7.49
N LEU A 68 -2.06 13.09 6.22
CA LEU A 68 -1.69 12.00 5.32
C LEU A 68 -0.31 11.41 5.62
N PRO A 69 0.75 12.19 5.88
CA PRO A 69 2.04 11.63 6.30
C PRO A 69 1.93 10.81 7.59
N LEU A 70 1.14 11.27 8.56
CA LEU A 70 0.88 10.50 9.78
C LEU A 70 0.15 9.19 9.47
N ALA A 71 -0.91 9.25 8.66
CA ALA A 71 -1.67 8.05 8.27
C ALA A 71 -0.81 7.05 7.49
N VAL A 72 -0.03 7.52 6.51
CA VAL A 72 0.92 6.67 5.75
C VAL A 72 1.93 6.02 6.69
N SER A 73 2.52 6.79 7.60
CA SER A 73 3.52 6.27 8.54
C SER A 73 2.94 5.15 9.41
N VAL A 74 1.74 5.33 9.95
CA VAL A 74 1.06 4.31 10.78
C VAL A 74 0.73 3.06 9.94
N ILE A 75 0.14 3.24 8.76
CA ILE A 75 -0.23 2.12 7.88
C ILE A 75 1.02 1.32 7.45
N VAL A 76 2.08 2.00 7.05
CA VAL A 76 3.35 1.38 6.64
C VAL A 76 4.00 0.66 7.82
N ALA A 77 4.01 1.25 9.02
CA ALA A 77 4.54 0.59 10.22
C ALA A 77 3.78 -0.72 10.52
N ILE A 78 2.45 -0.68 10.48
CA ILE A 78 1.60 -1.87 10.66
C ILE A 78 1.89 -2.90 9.56
N HIS A 79 1.99 -2.47 8.31
CA HIS A 79 2.27 -3.34 7.17
C HIS A 79 3.62 -4.05 7.32
N ILE A 80 4.68 -3.31 7.64
CA ILE A 80 6.03 -3.86 7.87
C ILE A 80 6.01 -4.87 9.03
N LEU A 81 5.36 -4.54 10.14
CA LEU A 81 5.23 -5.46 11.28
C LEU A 81 4.51 -6.77 10.90
N GLN A 82 3.47 -6.67 10.06
CA GLN A 82 2.75 -7.86 9.59
C GLN A 82 3.61 -8.69 8.65
N VAL A 83 4.35 -8.05 7.72
CA VAL A 83 5.28 -8.74 6.81
C VAL A 83 6.37 -9.46 7.59
N ARG A 84 6.98 -8.78 8.56
CA ARG A 84 8.05 -9.37 9.39
C ARG A 84 7.57 -10.53 10.27
N ARG A 85 6.37 -10.44 10.82
CA ARG A 85 5.84 -11.49 11.71
C ARG A 85 5.26 -12.68 10.98
N ARG A 86 4.74 -12.51 9.77
CA ARG A 86 3.99 -13.55 9.05
C ARG A 86 4.68 -14.08 7.81
N GLY A 87 5.72 -13.38 7.32
CA GLY A 87 6.35 -13.65 6.04
C GLY A 87 5.42 -13.38 4.85
N VAL A 88 6.00 -13.19 3.68
CA VAL A 88 5.25 -12.99 2.42
C VAL A 88 5.21 -14.30 1.63
N VAL A 89 6.32 -15.05 1.66
CA VAL A 89 6.51 -16.33 0.95
C VAL A 89 7.04 -17.36 1.94
N PRO A 90 6.57 -18.63 1.88
CA PRO A 90 7.17 -19.71 2.66
C PRO A 90 8.67 -19.81 2.37
N PRO A 91 9.52 -20.12 3.35
CA PRO A 91 10.93 -20.40 3.11
C PRO A 91 11.07 -21.46 2.03
N LEU A 92 11.98 -21.27 1.07
CA LEU A 92 12.32 -22.30 0.10
C LEU A 92 12.87 -23.51 0.87
N ALA A 93 12.34 -24.70 0.59
CA ALA A 93 12.90 -25.92 1.13
C ALA A 93 14.40 -26.01 0.76
N PRO A 94 15.29 -26.40 1.69
CA PRO A 94 16.70 -26.58 1.37
C PRO A 94 16.84 -27.52 0.17
N ARG A 95 17.57 -27.08 -0.85
CA ARG A 95 17.93 -27.95 -1.99
C ARG A 95 18.72 -29.12 -1.46
N GLY A 96 18.10 -30.29 -1.34
CA GLY A 96 18.76 -31.50 -0.84
C GLY A 96 17.96 -32.33 0.18
N ALA A 97 16.86 -31.81 0.72
CA ALA A 97 16.04 -32.59 1.65
C ALA A 97 15.22 -33.72 0.99
N GLY A 98 15.35 -33.91 -0.32
CA GLY A 98 14.62 -34.93 -1.09
C GLY A 98 15.49 -35.98 -1.80
N ALA A 99 16.80 -35.96 -1.60
CA ALA A 99 17.69 -36.93 -2.24
C ALA A 99 18.32 -37.93 -1.25
N SER A 100 17.49 -38.50 -0.39
CA SER A 100 17.84 -39.84 0.16
C SER A 100 17.37 -40.87 -0.86
N VAL A 101 18.21 -41.10 -1.87
CA VAL A 101 18.12 -42.32 -2.69
C VAL A 101 18.37 -43.50 -1.77
N THR A 102 17.31 -44.14 -1.36
CA THR A 102 17.37 -45.52 -0.87
C THR A 102 17.78 -46.37 -2.07
N GLY A 103 19.09 -46.44 -2.31
CA GLY A 103 19.69 -47.44 -3.16
C GLY A 103 19.75 -48.75 -2.40
N SER A 104 18.64 -49.46 -2.32
CA SER A 104 18.68 -50.91 -2.08
C SER A 104 18.98 -51.55 -3.42
N GLY A 105 20.27 -51.74 -3.68
CA GLY A 105 20.74 -52.60 -4.77
C GLY A 105 20.23 -54.04 -4.54
N PRO A 106 19.91 -54.79 -5.59
CA PRO A 106 19.53 -56.19 -5.46
C PRO A 106 20.75 -56.97 -5.02
N GLU A 107 20.62 -57.67 -3.89
CA GLU A 107 21.56 -58.62 -3.40
C GLU A 107 21.54 -59.81 -4.39
N VAL A 108 22.63 -59.94 -5.18
CA VAL A 108 22.85 -61.11 -6.01
C VAL A 108 23.32 -62.24 -5.11
N GLN A 109 22.43 -63.16 -4.76
CA GLN A 109 22.79 -64.44 -4.18
C GLN A 109 23.36 -65.33 -5.30
N ALA A 110 24.60 -65.58 -5.18
CA ALA A 110 25.26 -66.65 -5.93
C ALA A 110 25.04 -68.00 -5.26
#